data_5aa23f2815faa16f9f54735ce7247c8c
#
_entry.id   5aa23f2815faa16f9f54735ce7247c8c
#
_cell.length_a   1.000
_cell.length_b   1.000
_cell.length_c   1.000
_cell.angle_alpha   90.00
_cell.angle_beta   90.00
_cell.angle_gamma   90.00
#
_symmetry.space_group_name_H-M   'P 1'
#
loop_
_entity.id
_entity.type
_entity.pdbx_description
1 polymer ?
#
loop_
_entity_poly.entity_id
_entity_poly.type
_entity_poly.pdbx_seq_one_letter_code
_entity_poly.pdbx_strand_id
1 'polypeptide(L)'
;LEPVTAWPDLEEAQVGRSGPCGYNARVSVDYNQPGDHWGNSPVATYSPGQIVEVQWCVDNNGDHGGMFTYGICQDQELVDKFLTPGYLPTNEEKQAAENCFLEGELKCTDVSGQTCGYNTDCTEGQACWRNDWFTCNAFQASSNRGCQGVDGAALNSCKTTIAGGYTVTKKIKIPDYASDHTLLRFRWNSFQTAQVYLGCADIAISGSGGSSSSTTTSASATKTTTAASTCTAAATSIPVTFKELVTTTYGENIYITGSISQLGSWSAESAIALSSSQYTSTNPLWTTTINLPAGTTFKYKYIKKSNAGTVTWESDPNRSYTVPTGCSGTTGTLSDTWQ
;
A
#
# COMPACT_ATOMS: atom_id res chain seq x y z
N LEU A 1 6.14 -5.39 17.23
CA LEU A 1 7.01 -4.31 17.66
C LEU A 1 8.13 -4.89 18.52
N GLU A 2 9.33 -4.92 17.99
CA GLU A 2 10.52 -5.18 18.81
C GLU A 2 11.16 -3.84 19.11
N PRO A 3 11.53 -3.56 20.35
CA PRO A 3 12.27 -2.37 20.66
C PRO A 3 13.62 -2.43 19.94
N VAL A 4 13.86 -1.47 19.10
CA VAL A 4 15.13 -1.28 18.42
C VAL A 4 15.64 0.06 18.89
N THR A 5 16.88 0.16 19.27
CA THR A 5 17.50 1.42 19.64
C THR A 5 17.67 2.25 18.35
N ALA A 6 16.68 3.06 18.06
CA ALA A 6 16.60 3.76 16.77
C ALA A 6 16.66 5.28 16.90
N TRP A 7 16.35 5.82 18.05
CA TRP A 7 16.41 7.24 18.32
C TRP A 7 17.49 7.53 19.36
N PRO A 8 18.39 8.48 19.15
CA PRO A 8 18.57 9.29 17.94
C PRO A 8 19.41 8.64 16.83
N ASP A 9 19.93 7.43 17.06
CA ASP A 9 20.89 6.73 16.20
C ASP A 9 20.14 5.88 15.15
N LEU A 10 19.43 6.56 14.25
CA LEU A 10 18.50 5.97 13.29
C LEU A 10 19.15 5.00 12.30
N GLU A 11 20.41 5.25 11.96
CA GLU A 11 21.15 4.49 10.95
C GLU A 11 21.76 3.20 11.54
N GLU A 12 21.90 3.14 12.86
CA GLU A 12 22.49 2.00 13.56
C GLU A 12 21.46 1.00 14.07
N ALA A 13 20.17 1.28 13.87
CA ALA A 13 19.10 0.43 14.35
C ALA A 13 19.18 -0.96 13.71
N GLN A 14 19.35 -1.96 14.55
CA GLN A 14 19.33 -3.36 14.12
C GLN A 14 17.91 -3.84 13.90
N VAL A 15 17.70 -4.56 12.82
CA VAL A 15 16.37 -4.93 12.34
C VAL A 15 15.82 -6.15 13.09
N GLY A 16 16.67 -7.07 13.53
CA GLY A 16 16.25 -8.29 14.22
C GLY A 16 15.17 -9.04 13.44
N ARG A 17 14.07 -9.39 14.11
CA ARG A 17 12.90 -10.02 13.49
C ARG A 17 12.03 -9.05 12.73
N SER A 18 12.12 -7.76 13.01
CA SER A 18 11.15 -6.75 12.56
C SER A 18 11.30 -6.34 11.12
N GLY A 19 12.53 -6.32 10.58
CA GLY A 19 12.77 -5.72 9.29
C GLY A 19 12.64 -6.62 8.09
N PRO A 20 12.45 -6.07 6.89
CA PRO A 20 12.23 -4.66 6.62
C PRO A 20 10.76 -4.21 6.72
N CYS A 21 9.79 -5.14 6.80
CA CYS A 21 8.35 -4.85 6.71
C CYS A 21 7.60 -4.94 8.04
N GLY A 22 8.26 -5.37 9.09
CA GLY A 22 7.70 -5.39 10.44
C GLY A 22 7.34 -6.78 10.96
N TYR A 23 7.29 -6.88 12.29
CA TYR A 23 6.82 -8.05 13.01
C TYR A 23 5.91 -7.61 14.17
N ASN A 24 4.74 -8.18 14.25
CA ASN A 24 3.81 -7.91 15.34
C ASN A 24 3.87 -9.01 16.39
N ALA A 25 4.65 -8.78 17.46
CA ALA A 25 4.83 -9.76 18.54
C ALA A 25 3.55 -10.06 19.32
N ARG A 26 2.54 -9.17 19.32
CA ARG A 26 1.29 -9.38 20.07
C ARG A 26 0.40 -10.47 19.46
N VAL A 27 0.48 -10.62 18.13
CA VAL A 27 -0.32 -11.59 17.38
C VAL A 27 0.54 -12.56 16.59
N SER A 28 1.88 -12.50 16.77
CA SER A 28 2.86 -13.35 16.09
C SER A 28 2.76 -13.33 14.56
N VAL A 29 2.49 -12.14 13.99
CA VAL A 29 2.44 -11.96 12.54
C VAL A 29 3.77 -11.41 12.05
N ASP A 30 4.39 -12.12 11.12
CA ASP A 30 5.60 -11.70 10.43
C ASP A 30 5.22 -11.05 9.07
N TYR A 31 5.30 -9.73 9.01
CA TYR A 31 5.03 -8.96 7.79
C TYR A 31 6.19 -8.95 6.80
N ASN A 32 7.25 -9.73 7.05
CA ASN A 32 8.32 -9.95 6.09
C ASN A 32 8.05 -11.13 5.14
N GLN A 33 6.83 -11.68 5.21
CA GLN A 33 6.38 -12.76 4.36
C GLN A 33 5.05 -12.39 3.70
N PRO A 34 4.87 -12.79 2.43
CA PRO A 34 3.56 -12.68 1.79
C PRO A 34 2.50 -13.40 2.60
N GLY A 35 1.33 -12.80 2.67
CA GLY A 35 0.22 -13.34 3.44
C GLY A 35 -1.10 -12.72 2.99
N ASP A 36 -2.12 -12.79 3.85
CA ASP A 36 -3.46 -12.28 3.54
C ASP A 36 -3.50 -10.76 3.36
N HIS A 37 -2.46 -10.04 3.80
CA HIS A 37 -2.44 -8.58 3.83
C HIS A 37 -1.61 -7.95 2.71
N TRP A 38 -0.64 -8.67 2.16
CA TRP A 38 0.24 -8.16 1.12
C TRP A 38 1.06 -9.30 0.46
N GLY A 39 1.81 -8.99 -0.61
CA GLY A 39 2.76 -9.90 -1.26
C GLY A 39 2.18 -10.69 -2.41
N ASN A 40 0.88 -10.57 -2.71
CA ASN A 40 0.23 -11.34 -3.76
C ASN A 40 0.25 -10.64 -5.12
N SER A 41 0.12 -9.32 -5.13
CA SER A 41 0.16 -8.51 -6.35
C SER A 41 0.26 -7.03 -6.03
N PRO A 42 0.85 -6.21 -6.93
CA PRO A 42 0.89 -4.77 -6.75
C PRO A 42 -0.49 -4.15 -6.57
N VAL A 43 -0.66 -3.36 -5.53
CA VAL A 43 -1.89 -2.60 -5.26
C VAL A 43 -1.92 -1.26 -5.99
N ALA A 44 -0.76 -0.82 -6.48
CA ALA A 44 -0.62 0.38 -7.30
C ALA A 44 0.52 0.23 -8.30
N THR A 45 0.40 0.93 -9.43
CA THR A 45 1.45 1.02 -10.44
C THR A 45 1.83 2.46 -10.64
N TYR A 46 3.12 2.75 -10.56
CA TYR A 46 3.68 4.07 -10.76
C TYR A 46 4.62 4.08 -11.97
N SER A 47 4.94 5.28 -12.46
CA SER A 47 5.99 5.45 -13.47
C SER A 47 7.31 5.88 -12.83
N PRO A 48 8.46 5.50 -13.41
CA PRO A 48 9.75 6.06 -13.01
C PRO A 48 9.72 7.59 -13.00
N GLY A 49 10.24 8.21 -11.94
CA GLY A 49 10.25 9.66 -11.75
C GLY A 49 8.91 10.29 -11.38
N GLN A 50 7.82 9.53 -11.30
CA GLN A 50 6.50 10.04 -10.91
C GLN A 50 6.53 10.62 -9.50
N ILE A 51 5.86 11.77 -9.32
CA ILE A 51 5.58 12.32 -7.98
C ILE A 51 4.25 11.76 -7.50
N VAL A 52 4.26 11.11 -6.34
CA VAL A 52 3.13 10.43 -5.74
C VAL A 52 2.81 11.05 -4.40
N GLU A 53 1.52 11.28 -4.13
CA GLU A 53 1.06 11.68 -2.82
C GLU A 53 0.92 10.47 -1.89
N VAL A 54 1.49 10.58 -0.70
CA VAL A 54 1.41 9.58 0.37
C VAL A 54 0.80 10.20 1.61
N GLN A 55 0.07 9.40 2.38
CA GLN A 55 -0.63 9.85 3.57
C GLN A 55 -0.44 8.87 4.72
N TRP A 56 -0.30 9.41 5.91
CA TRP A 56 -0.38 8.64 7.15
C TRP A 56 -1.09 9.42 8.24
N CYS A 57 -1.60 8.71 9.22
CA CYS A 57 -2.27 9.30 10.37
C CYS A 57 -1.30 9.41 11.55
N VAL A 58 -1.17 10.60 12.11
CA VAL A 58 -0.53 10.83 13.40
C VAL A 58 -1.64 11.06 14.42
N ASP A 59 -1.96 10.05 15.20
CA ASP A 59 -3.07 10.13 16.14
C ASP A 59 -2.64 10.55 17.56
N ASN A 60 -3.64 10.80 18.40
CA ASN A 60 -3.45 11.35 19.73
C ASN A 60 -2.75 10.38 20.70
N ASN A 61 -2.87 9.07 20.46
CA ASN A 61 -2.26 8.03 21.30
C ASN A 61 -0.96 7.50 20.70
N GLY A 62 -0.81 7.55 19.39
CA GLY A 62 0.36 7.11 18.66
C GLY A 62 1.32 8.23 18.28
N ASP A 63 1.01 9.46 18.65
CA ASP A 63 1.86 10.62 18.36
C ASP A 63 3.07 10.67 19.31
N HIS A 64 3.98 9.73 19.09
CA HIS A 64 5.25 9.70 19.82
C HIS A 64 6.31 10.60 19.18
N GLY A 65 5.92 11.45 18.23
CA GLY A 65 6.87 12.26 17.44
C GLY A 65 7.84 11.40 16.64
N GLY A 66 8.88 12.02 16.14
CA GLY A 66 9.96 11.33 15.44
C GLY A 66 10.06 11.64 13.97
N MET A 67 10.63 10.71 13.24
CA MET A 67 10.97 10.84 11.83
C MET A 67 10.31 9.74 11.01
N PHE A 68 9.87 10.11 9.82
CA PHE A 68 9.19 9.20 8.88
C PHE A 68 9.97 9.15 7.58
N THR A 69 10.02 7.97 6.96
CA THR A 69 10.61 7.84 5.62
C THR A 69 9.87 6.77 4.82
N TYR A 70 9.95 6.92 3.51
CA TYR A 70 9.58 5.89 2.54
C TYR A 70 10.83 5.41 1.84
N GLY A 71 10.85 4.17 1.40
CA GLY A 71 11.98 3.59 0.68
C GLY A 71 11.55 2.53 -0.30
N ILE A 72 12.35 2.36 -1.36
CA ILE A 72 12.22 1.28 -2.34
C ILE A 72 13.57 0.63 -2.50
N CYS A 73 13.68 -0.64 -2.12
CA CYS A 73 14.86 -1.43 -2.41
C CYS A 73 14.90 -1.75 -3.90
N GLN A 74 16.02 -1.39 -4.57
CA GLN A 74 16.19 -1.61 -6.02
C GLN A 74 16.93 -2.92 -6.34
N ASP A 75 17.25 -3.72 -5.34
CA ASP A 75 17.75 -5.08 -5.50
C ASP A 75 16.56 -6.05 -5.63
N GLN A 76 16.16 -6.32 -6.89
CA GLN A 76 15.00 -7.16 -7.18
C GLN A 76 15.19 -8.59 -6.67
N GLU A 77 16.40 -9.16 -6.73
CA GLU A 77 16.66 -10.52 -6.26
C GLU A 77 16.43 -10.64 -4.76
N LEU A 78 16.80 -9.61 -4.03
CA LEU A 78 16.55 -9.53 -2.58
C LEU A 78 15.07 -9.34 -2.28
N VAL A 79 14.39 -8.44 -3.00
CA VAL A 79 12.95 -8.18 -2.84
C VAL A 79 12.13 -9.41 -3.16
N ASP A 80 12.47 -10.17 -4.20
CA ASP A 80 11.76 -11.37 -4.61
C ASP A 80 11.73 -12.46 -3.52
N LYS A 81 12.73 -12.50 -2.65
CA LYS A 81 12.73 -13.40 -1.48
C LYS A 81 11.59 -13.07 -0.52
N PHE A 82 11.33 -11.78 -0.29
CA PHE A 82 10.23 -11.32 0.57
C PHE A 82 8.87 -11.47 -0.12
N LEU A 83 8.82 -11.50 -1.44
CA LEU A 83 7.62 -11.71 -2.24
C LEU A 83 7.31 -13.18 -2.51
N THR A 84 8.20 -14.10 -2.14
CA THR A 84 8.03 -15.53 -2.36
C THR A 84 7.21 -16.17 -1.25
N PRO A 85 6.00 -16.70 -1.52
CA PRO A 85 5.17 -17.34 -0.51
C PRO A 85 5.88 -18.49 0.18
N GLY A 86 5.88 -18.47 1.52
CA GLY A 86 6.49 -19.50 2.35
C GLY A 86 8.01 -19.43 2.46
N TYR A 87 8.66 -18.45 1.82
CA TYR A 87 10.07 -18.20 2.06
C TYR A 87 10.28 -17.53 3.42
N LEU A 88 11.22 -18.01 4.20
CA LEU A 88 11.58 -17.45 5.50
C LEU A 88 12.95 -16.75 5.40
N PRO A 89 12.97 -15.42 5.23
CA PRO A 89 14.21 -14.67 5.15
C PRO A 89 15.07 -14.86 6.41
N THR A 90 16.35 -15.07 6.23
CA THR A 90 17.32 -15.12 7.35
C THR A 90 17.51 -13.72 7.95
N ASN A 91 18.14 -13.65 9.13
CA ASN A 91 18.45 -12.35 9.74
C ASN A 91 19.41 -11.52 8.89
N GLU A 92 20.35 -12.19 8.20
CA GLU A 92 21.29 -11.55 7.29
C GLU A 92 20.56 -10.97 6.07
N GLU A 93 19.59 -11.69 5.51
CA GLU A 93 18.76 -11.20 4.40
C GLU A 93 17.85 -10.06 4.83
N LYS A 94 17.27 -10.13 6.02
CA LYS A 94 16.48 -9.04 6.60
C LYS A 94 17.34 -7.79 6.80
N GLN A 95 18.58 -7.95 7.28
CA GLN A 95 19.51 -6.81 7.44
C GLN A 95 19.95 -6.25 6.08
N ALA A 96 20.23 -7.12 5.10
CA ALA A 96 20.56 -6.68 3.75
C ALA A 96 19.39 -5.90 3.12
N ALA A 97 18.16 -6.38 3.29
CA ALA A 97 16.96 -5.68 2.83
C ALA A 97 16.78 -4.33 3.55
N GLU A 98 16.99 -4.27 4.87
CA GLU A 98 16.95 -2.99 5.59
C GLU A 98 17.94 -1.99 5.03
N ASN A 99 19.19 -2.39 4.82
CA ASN A 99 20.22 -1.54 4.23
C ASN A 99 19.82 -1.07 2.83
N CYS A 100 19.30 -1.98 2.00
CA CYS A 100 18.82 -1.65 0.65
C CYS A 100 17.68 -0.62 0.67
N PHE A 101 16.72 -0.76 1.59
CA PHE A 101 15.65 0.23 1.74
C PHE A 101 16.15 1.57 2.29
N LEU A 102 17.18 1.58 3.13
CA LEU A 102 17.82 2.81 3.61
C LEU A 102 18.58 3.52 2.48
N GLU A 103 19.29 2.77 1.64
CA GLU A 103 19.95 3.30 0.44
C GLU A 103 18.95 3.84 -0.58
N GLY A 104 17.79 3.18 -0.69
CA GLY A 104 16.68 3.54 -1.58
C GLY A 104 15.65 4.50 -0.94
N GLU A 105 16.02 5.31 0.05
CA GLU A 105 15.12 6.29 0.67
C GLU A 105 14.63 7.34 -0.33
N LEU A 106 13.32 7.60 -0.28
CA LEU A 106 12.63 8.61 -1.08
C LEU A 106 12.60 9.92 -0.29
N LYS A 107 13.54 10.77 -0.56
CA LYS A 107 13.79 11.97 0.26
C LYS A 107 12.68 13.00 0.14
N CYS A 108 12.27 13.56 1.27
CA CYS A 108 11.35 14.68 1.31
C CYS A 108 11.80 15.83 0.41
N THR A 109 13.11 16.09 0.34
CA THR A 109 13.71 17.17 -0.45
C THR A 109 13.71 16.92 -1.96
N ASP A 110 13.43 15.71 -2.43
CA ASP A 110 13.33 15.40 -3.87
C ASP A 110 12.08 16.01 -4.52
N VAL A 111 11.14 16.48 -3.70
CA VAL A 111 9.91 17.13 -4.17
C VAL A 111 9.82 18.54 -3.58
N SER A 112 9.85 19.54 -4.44
CA SER A 112 9.71 20.94 -4.03
C SER A 112 8.27 21.27 -3.59
N GLY A 113 8.13 22.30 -2.74
CA GLY A 113 6.84 22.85 -2.33
C GLY A 113 6.17 22.10 -1.17
N GLN A 114 6.93 21.29 -0.44
CA GLN A 114 6.50 20.67 0.81
C GLN A 114 7.47 20.98 1.95
N THR A 115 6.99 20.89 3.19
CA THR A 115 7.80 21.15 4.37
C THR A 115 8.67 19.95 4.68
N CYS A 116 9.98 20.13 4.65
CA CYS A 116 10.98 19.17 5.09
C CYS A 116 11.79 19.80 6.24
N GLY A 117 12.33 18.97 7.10
CA GLY A 117 13.16 19.46 8.18
C GLY A 117 13.49 18.34 9.17
N TYR A 118 14.48 18.56 9.98
CA TYR A 118 14.83 17.64 11.07
C TYR A 118 13.92 17.87 12.27
N ASN A 119 13.80 16.85 13.09
CA ASN A 119 13.04 16.91 14.34
C ASN A 119 13.78 17.83 15.33
N THR A 120 13.04 18.71 16.00
CA THR A 120 13.58 19.69 16.96
C THR A 120 14.19 19.06 18.21
N ASP A 121 13.89 17.80 18.50
CA ASP A 121 14.47 17.05 19.61
C ASP A 121 15.82 16.41 19.27
N CYS A 122 16.23 16.48 17.99
CA CYS A 122 17.55 16.07 17.56
C CYS A 122 18.58 17.15 17.84
N THR A 123 19.78 16.73 18.22
CA THR A 123 20.93 17.61 18.39
C THR A 123 21.82 17.54 17.14
N GLU A 124 22.43 18.66 16.77
CA GLU A 124 23.38 18.69 15.67
C GLU A 124 24.48 17.64 15.86
N GLY A 125 24.76 16.90 14.78
CA GLY A 125 25.73 15.80 14.77
C GLY A 125 25.15 14.42 15.07
N GLN A 126 23.88 14.32 15.45
CA GLN A 126 23.19 13.04 15.56
C GLN A 126 22.62 12.60 14.20
N ALA A 127 22.47 11.32 13.98
CA ALA A 127 21.93 10.74 12.73
C ALA A 127 20.53 11.30 12.36
N CYS A 128 19.72 11.61 13.35
CA CYS A 128 18.41 12.22 13.17
C CYS A 128 18.46 13.73 12.85
N TRP A 129 19.62 14.37 12.90
CA TRP A 129 19.84 15.75 12.48
C TRP A 129 19.99 15.84 10.96
N ARG A 130 18.90 15.50 10.27
CA ARG A 130 18.80 15.47 8.82
C ARG A 130 17.47 16.05 8.37
N ASN A 131 17.44 16.69 7.22
CA ASN A 131 16.29 17.40 6.69
C ASN A 131 15.67 16.74 5.45
N ASP A 132 16.10 15.55 5.11
CA ASP A 132 15.64 14.79 3.94
C ASP A 132 14.54 13.76 4.29
N TRP A 133 14.32 13.48 5.58
CA TRP A 133 13.19 12.70 6.04
C TRP A 133 11.98 13.59 6.31
N PHE A 134 10.80 12.95 6.39
CA PHE A 134 9.58 13.62 6.83
C PHE A 134 9.56 13.69 8.34
N THR A 135 9.16 14.84 8.88
CA THR A 135 9.04 15.02 10.33
C THR A 135 7.76 15.78 10.65
N CYS A 136 7.13 15.43 11.76
CA CYS A 136 6.02 16.18 12.34
C CYS A 136 6.35 16.68 13.73
N ASN A 137 7.62 16.87 14.04
CA ASN A 137 8.10 17.32 15.34
C ASN A 137 7.84 16.37 16.51
N ALA A 138 8.32 16.82 17.64
CA ALA A 138 8.34 16.14 18.89
C ALA A 138 6.95 15.83 19.42
N PHE A 139 6.87 14.74 20.14
CA PHE A 139 5.80 14.50 21.07
C PHE A 139 5.70 15.69 22.05
N GLN A 140 4.61 16.40 21.96
CA GLN A 140 4.25 17.45 22.90
C GLN A 140 2.96 17.02 23.60
N ALA A 141 3.05 16.72 24.90
CA ALA A 141 1.88 16.39 25.73
C ALA A 141 0.87 17.55 25.85
N SER A 142 1.29 18.76 25.50
CA SER A 142 0.46 19.97 25.47
C SER A 142 0.11 20.38 24.04
N SER A 143 -0.99 21.01 23.86
CA SER A 143 -1.78 21.50 22.75
C SER A 143 -1.12 21.84 21.38
N ASN A 144 0.19 21.85 21.21
CA ASN A 144 0.88 22.12 19.97
C ASN A 144 1.59 20.89 19.45
N ARG A 145 0.86 20.06 18.70
CA ARG A 145 1.45 18.96 17.95
C ARG A 145 2.13 19.52 16.72
N GLY A 146 3.35 19.10 16.50
CA GLY A 146 4.17 19.67 15.45
C GLY A 146 3.66 19.44 14.03
N CYS A 147 2.72 18.49 13.83
CA CYS A 147 2.09 18.26 12.52
C CYS A 147 0.90 19.17 12.24
N GLN A 148 0.32 19.81 13.25
CA GLN A 148 -0.87 20.66 13.05
C GLN A 148 -0.55 21.84 12.15
N GLY A 149 -1.31 21.96 11.06
CA GLY A 149 -1.15 23.04 10.09
C GLY A 149 0.01 22.86 9.11
N VAL A 150 0.89 21.87 9.31
CA VAL A 150 1.96 21.54 8.35
C VAL A 150 1.31 20.94 7.11
N ASP A 151 1.58 21.53 5.96
CA ASP A 151 1.03 21.12 4.66
C ASP A 151 -0.51 20.91 4.70
N GLY A 152 -1.22 21.71 5.52
CA GLY A 152 -2.68 21.64 5.64
C GLY A 152 -3.21 20.54 6.56
N ALA A 153 -2.36 19.90 7.36
CA ALA A 153 -2.80 18.88 8.31
C ALA A 153 -3.77 19.47 9.36
N ALA A 154 -5.01 19.01 9.34
CA ALA A 154 -6.07 19.46 10.21
C ALA A 154 -6.30 18.47 11.36
N LEU A 155 -6.61 19.00 12.56
CA LEU A 155 -7.02 18.17 13.70
C LEU A 155 -8.28 17.36 13.35
N ASN A 156 -8.32 16.11 13.78
CA ASN A 156 -9.39 15.15 13.50
C ASN A 156 -9.54 14.78 12.02
N SER A 157 -8.50 14.95 11.21
CA SER A 157 -8.52 14.56 9.81
C SER A 157 -8.19 13.09 9.56
N CYS A 158 -7.69 12.37 10.56
CA CYS A 158 -7.48 10.93 10.46
C CYS A 158 -8.81 10.16 10.33
N LYS A 159 -8.87 9.22 9.41
CA LYS A 159 -9.99 8.28 9.25
C LYS A 159 -9.86 7.11 10.24
N THR A 160 -9.67 7.40 11.51
CA THR A 160 -9.57 6.40 12.59
C THR A 160 -10.63 6.68 13.64
N THR A 161 -10.88 5.71 14.52
CA THR A 161 -11.78 5.88 15.67
C THR A 161 -11.15 6.69 16.82
N ILE A 162 -9.87 7.03 16.69
CA ILE A 162 -9.11 7.79 17.70
C ILE A 162 -9.25 9.28 17.40
N ALA A 163 -9.84 10.02 18.33
CA ALA A 163 -10.01 11.47 18.19
C ALA A 163 -8.67 12.20 18.33
N GLY A 164 -8.51 13.31 17.64
CA GLY A 164 -7.39 14.24 17.76
C GLY A 164 -6.21 13.94 16.82
N GLY A 165 -6.36 13.04 15.87
CA GLY A 165 -5.31 12.73 14.91
C GLY A 165 -5.22 13.72 13.75
N TYR A 166 -4.06 13.73 13.08
CA TYR A 166 -3.78 14.52 11.89
C TYR A 166 -3.45 13.58 10.73
N THR A 167 -4.07 13.78 9.58
CA THR A 167 -3.61 13.17 8.33
C THR A 167 -2.48 14.03 7.78
N VAL A 168 -1.29 13.47 7.78
CA VAL A 168 -0.13 14.09 7.15
C VAL A 168 -0.09 13.65 5.69
N THR A 169 -0.02 14.62 4.80
CA THR A 169 0.06 14.41 3.36
C THR A 169 1.41 14.92 2.88
N LYS A 170 2.18 14.06 2.25
CA LYS A 170 3.48 14.36 1.66
C LYS A 170 3.57 13.83 0.25
N LYS A 171 4.62 14.21 -0.45
CA LYS A 171 4.90 13.72 -1.79
C LYS A 171 6.24 13.02 -1.81
N ILE A 172 6.30 11.90 -2.50
CA ILE A 172 7.51 11.15 -2.78
C ILE A 172 7.75 11.11 -4.28
N LYS A 173 9.01 11.01 -4.68
CA LYS A 173 9.40 10.81 -6.07
C LYS A 173 9.82 9.36 -6.26
N ILE A 174 9.12 8.65 -7.13
CA ILE A 174 9.45 7.26 -7.48
C ILE A 174 10.82 7.24 -8.18
N PRO A 175 11.72 6.33 -7.82
CA PRO A 175 13.04 6.25 -8.44
C PRO A 175 12.96 5.91 -9.92
N ASP A 176 14.06 6.19 -10.66
CA ASP A 176 14.21 5.74 -12.06
C ASP A 176 14.61 4.26 -12.08
N TYR A 177 13.68 3.43 -11.71
CA TYR A 177 13.78 1.99 -11.55
C TYR A 177 12.51 1.34 -12.08
N ALA A 178 12.62 0.20 -12.73
CA ALA A 178 11.49 -0.56 -13.24
C ALA A 178 11.39 -1.90 -12.53
N SER A 179 10.19 -2.25 -12.10
CA SER A 179 9.88 -3.54 -11.49
C SER A 179 8.40 -3.86 -11.67
N ASP A 180 8.09 -5.06 -12.11
CA ASP A 180 6.71 -5.52 -12.21
C ASP A 180 6.08 -5.78 -10.83
N HIS A 181 6.92 -6.02 -9.81
CA HIS A 181 6.48 -6.22 -8.43
C HIS A 181 7.63 -5.89 -7.46
N THR A 182 7.48 -4.84 -6.70
CA THR A 182 8.41 -4.43 -5.64
C THR A 182 7.66 -3.92 -4.43
N LEU A 183 8.38 -3.47 -3.42
CA LEU A 183 7.84 -3.03 -2.14
C LEU A 183 8.12 -1.54 -1.93
N LEU A 184 7.08 -0.79 -1.58
CA LEU A 184 7.20 0.53 -0.99
C LEU A 184 7.16 0.37 0.53
N ARG A 185 8.28 0.62 1.18
CA ARG A 185 8.38 0.58 2.64
C ARG A 185 8.05 1.93 3.24
N PHE A 186 7.28 1.93 4.33
CA PHE A 186 7.13 3.01 5.28
C PHE A 186 7.91 2.69 6.55
N ARG A 187 8.66 3.66 7.08
CA ARG A 187 9.37 3.55 8.35
C ARG A 187 9.08 4.77 9.21
N TRP A 188 8.76 4.53 10.46
CA TRP A 188 8.63 5.54 11.48
C TRP A 188 9.56 5.24 12.64
N ASN A 189 10.48 6.13 12.89
CA ASN A 189 11.35 6.13 14.05
C ASN A 189 10.72 7.02 15.13
N SER A 190 10.14 6.40 16.13
CA SER A 190 9.44 7.07 17.21
C SER A 190 10.43 7.73 18.18
N PHE A 191 10.16 8.99 18.52
CA PHE A 191 10.98 9.71 19.49
C PHE A 191 10.75 9.23 20.94
N GLN A 192 9.49 9.13 21.37
CA GLN A 192 9.16 8.91 22.76
C GLN A 192 9.53 7.53 23.28
N THR A 193 9.46 6.52 22.45
CA THR A 193 9.55 5.11 22.86
C THR A 193 10.79 4.39 22.33
N ALA A 194 11.65 5.09 21.60
CA ALA A 194 12.79 4.49 20.89
C ALA A 194 12.40 3.22 20.10
N GLN A 195 11.27 3.26 19.41
CA GLN A 195 10.71 2.17 18.64
C GLN A 195 10.74 2.49 17.16
N VAL A 196 10.92 1.47 16.33
CA VAL A 196 10.75 1.54 14.90
C VAL A 196 9.45 0.84 14.51
N TYR A 197 8.65 1.51 13.69
CA TYR A 197 7.44 0.97 13.11
C TYR A 197 7.63 0.84 11.60
N LEU A 198 7.36 -0.33 11.08
CA LEU A 198 7.61 -0.67 9.69
C LEU A 198 6.33 -1.17 9.03
N GLY A 199 6.20 -0.91 7.75
CA GLY A 199 5.12 -1.42 6.92
C GLY A 199 5.54 -1.42 5.46
N CYS A 200 5.09 -2.40 4.69
CA CYS A 200 5.33 -2.49 3.26
C CYS A 200 4.00 -2.52 2.50
N ALA A 201 4.04 -2.03 1.28
CA ALA A 201 2.97 -2.16 0.31
C ALA A 201 3.54 -2.67 -1.01
N ASP A 202 2.78 -3.55 -1.67
CA ASP A 202 3.12 -4.06 -2.98
C ASP A 202 2.87 -2.99 -4.05
N ILE A 203 3.87 -2.70 -4.85
CA ILE A 203 3.75 -1.77 -5.97
C ILE A 203 4.42 -2.32 -7.22
N ALA A 204 4.02 -1.80 -8.37
CA ALA A 204 4.78 -1.94 -9.60
C ALA A 204 5.30 -0.57 -10.05
N ILE A 205 6.45 -0.57 -10.72
CA ILE A 205 7.01 0.64 -11.32
C ILE A 205 7.24 0.34 -12.79
N SER A 206 6.36 0.82 -13.65
CA SER A 206 6.38 0.54 -15.09
C SER A 206 5.97 1.76 -15.92
N GLY A 207 6.48 1.83 -17.14
CA GLY A 207 6.16 2.88 -18.10
C GLY A 207 7.31 3.84 -18.39
N SER A 208 7.29 4.43 -19.57
CA SER A 208 8.23 5.49 -19.95
C SER A 208 7.80 6.81 -19.30
N GLY A 209 8.71 7.46 -18.59
CA GLY A 209 8.46 8.73 -17.91
C GLY A 209 7.88 9.78 -18.85
N GLY A 210 6.63 10.13 -18.61
CA GLY A 210 5.95 11.26 -19.22
C GLY A 210 5.41 12.14 -18.11
N SER A 211 5.99 13.33 -17.98
CA SER A 211 5.54 14.37 -17.04
C SER A 211 4.09 14.76 -17.40
N SER A 212 3.15 14.46 -16.53
CA SER A 212 1.77 14.95 -16.70
C SER A 212 1.36 15.79 -15.51
N SER A 213 1.34 17.09 -15.77
CA SER A 213 0.70 18.12 -14.95
C SER A 213 -0.80 17.84 -14.89
N SER A 214 -1.34 17.71 -13.68
CA SER A 214 -2.78 17.57 -13.47
C SER A 214 -3.48 18.93 -13.66
N THR A 215 -4.21 19.06 -14.73
CA THR A 215 -5.19 20.13 -14.90
C THR A 215 -6.59 19.51 -14.88
N THR A 216 -7.35 19.83 -13.84
CA THR A 216 -8.78 19.54 -13.76
C THR A 216 -9.52 20.35 -14.80
N THR A 217 -10.19 19.69 -15.73
CA THR A 217 -11.27 20.32 -16.52
C THR A 217 -12.37 19.30 -16.78
N SER A 218 -13.54 19.62 -16.28
CA SER A 218 -14.80 18.99 -16.66
C SER A 218 -15.09 19.26 -18.14
N ALA A 219 -15.42 18.23 -18.90
CA ALA A 219 -16.16 18.43 -20.15
C ALA A 219 -16.83 17.16 -20.68
N SER A 220 -18.11 17.28 -20.85
CA SER A 220 -19.01 16.82 -21.91
C SER A 220 -18.61 15.64 -22.79
N ALA A 221 -19.53 14.72 -22.85
CA ALA A 221 -19.58 13.61 -23.79
C ALA A 221 -19.62 14.07 -25.25
N THR A 222 -18.69 13.55 -26.03
CA THR A 222 -18.85 13.50 -27.50
C THR A 222 -18.43 12.12 -27.99
N LYS A 223 -19.37 11.45 -28.65
CA LYS A 223 -19.12 10.19 -29.37
C LYS A 223 -18.10 10.44 -30.47
N THR A 224 -17.01 9.68 -30.45
CA THR A 224 -16.13 9.59 -31.60
C THR A 224 -15.77 8.15 -31.89
N THR A 225 -15.99 7.75 -33.09
CA THR A 225 -15.75 6.47 -33.75
C THR A 225 -14.30 6.00 -33.60
N THR A 226 -14.18 4.74 -33.32
CA THR A 226 -12.95 3.95 -33.07
C THR A 226 -12.07 3.88 -34.32
N ALA A 227 -10.85 4.44 -34.20
CA ALA A 227 -9.74 4.04 -35.06
C ALA A 227 -9.00 2.87 -34.35
N ALA A 228 -8.83 1.76 -35.03
CA ALA A 228 -8.10 0.61 -34.54
C ALA A 228 -6.62 0.98 -34.37
N SER A 229 -6.17 1.13 -33.13
CA SER A 229 -4.75 1.26 -32.79
C SER A 229 -4.10 -0.12 -32.87
N THR A 230 -3.17 -0.29 -33.79
CA THR A 230 -2.35 -1.51 -33.90
C THR A 230 -1.38 -1.56 -32.72
N CYS A 231 -1.62 -2.49 -31.80
CA CYS A 231 -0.69 -2.77 -30.68
C CYS A 231 0.64 -3.32 -31.20
N THR A 232 1.74 -2.87 -30.59
CA THR A 232 3.07 -3.46 -30.85
C THR A 232 3.22 -4.81 -30.12
N ALA A 233 2.44 -5.07 -29.06
CA ALA A 233 2.32 -6.36 -28.38
C ALA A 233 0.94 -6.47 -27.69
N ALA A 234 0.29 -7.62 -27.77
CA ALA A 234 -0.93 -7.93 -27.04
C ALA A 234 -0.59 -8.23 -25.57
N ALA A 235 -1.40 -7.71 -24.65
CA ALA A 235 -1.26 -8.05 -23.24
C ALA A 235 -1.66 -9.52 -23.01
N THR A 236 -0.82 -10.26 -22.30
CA THR A 236 -1.09 -11.64 -21.90
C THR A 236 -1.97 -11.71 -20.66
N SER A 237 -1.92 -10.67 -19.83
CA SER A 237 -2.68 -10.53 -18.58
C SER A 237 -3.27 -9.13 -18.49
N ILE A 238 -4.49 -9.04 -17.99
CA ILE A 238 -5.29 -7.81 -17.86
C ILE A 238 -5.68 -7.63 -16.40
N PRO A 239 -5.39 -6.50 -15.75
CA PRO A 239 -5.93 -6.18 -14.45
C PRO A 239 -7.44 -5.97 -14.53
N VAL A 240 -8.19 -6.77 -13.76
CA VAL A 240 -9.66 -6.70 -13.67
C VAL A 240 -10.04 -6.28 -12.26
N THR A 241 -10.70 -5.13 -12.14
CA THR A 241 -11.20 -4.62 -10.87
C THR A 241 -12.61 -5.13 -10.62
N PHE A 242 -12.79 -5.84 -9.53
CA PHE A 242 -14.07 -6.30 -9.00
C PHE A 242 -14.57 -5.30 -7.96
N LYS A 243 -15.81 -4.86 -8.10
CA LYS A 243 -16.51 -3.97 -7.18
C LYS A 243 -17.79 -4.64 -6.75
N GLU A 244 -17.94 -4.90 -5.45
CA GLU A 244 -19.13 -5.55 -4.89
C GLU A 244 -19.79 -4.64 -3.86
N LEU A 245 -21.07 -4.37 -4.05
CA LEU A 245 -21.89 -3.64 -3.10
C LEU A 245 -22.62 -4.63 -2.17
N VAL A 246 -22.14 -4.69 -0.93
CA VAL A 246 -22.73 -5.60 0.08
C VAL A 246 -22.57 -5.05 1.48
N THR A 247 -23.69 -4.98 2.21
CA THR A 247 -23.66 -4.64 3.64
C THR A 247 -23.10 -5.80 4.44
N THR A 248 -22.16 -5.50 5.32
CA THR A 248 -21.53 -6.46 6.23
C THR A 248 -21.65 -5.97 7.66
N THR A 249 -21.60 -6.91 8.61
CA THR A 249 -21.47 -6.63 10.03
C THR A 249 -20.00 -6.72 10.45
N TYR A 250 -19.67 -6.16 11.61
CA TYR A 250 -18.31 -6.21 12.13
C TYR A 250 -17.82 -7.66 12.26
N GLY A 251 -16.66 -7.95 11.66
CA GLY A 251 -16.09 -9.30 11.62
C GLY A 251 -16.47 -10.13 10.40
N GLU A 252 -17.26 -9.59 9.47
CA GLU A 252 -17.50 -10.19 8.16
C GLU A 252 -16.61 -9.54 7.11
N ASN A 253 -16.03 -10.35 6.24
CA ASN A 253 -15.20 -9.91 5.12
C ASN A 253 -15.68 -10.55 3.83
N ILE A 254 -15.50 -9.84 2.71
CA ILE A 254 -15.92 -10.30 1.38
C ILE A 254 -14.72 -10.84 0.63
N TYR A 255 -14.95 -11.95 -0.07
CA TYR A 255 -13.98 -12.62 -0.92
C TYR A 255 -14.63 -12.96 -2.26
N ILE A 256 -13.82 -13.14 -3.30
CA ILE A 256 -14.25 -13.66 -4.60
C ILE A 256 -13.60 -15.01 -4.85
N THR A 257 -14.34 -15.94 -5.41
CA THR A 257 -13.84 -17.23 -5.88
C THR A 257 -14.47 -17.58 -7.23
N GLY A 258 -13.85 -18.44 -8.00
CA GLY A 258 -14.35 -18.77 -9.33
C GLY A 258 -13.69 -19.98 -9.98
N SER A 259 -14.04 -20.23 -11.23
CA SER A 259 -13.71 -21.45 -11.98
C SER A 259 -12.24 -21.53 -12.43
N ILE A 260 -11.46 -20.46 -12.29
CA ILE A 260 -10.05 -20.41 -12.71
C ILE A 260 -9.12 -20.41 -11.51
N SER A 261 -7.86 -20.82 -11.69
CA SER A 261 -6.88 -20.92 -10.61
C SER A 261 -6.61 -19.57 -9.93
N GLN A 262 -6.61 -18.48 -10.69
CA GLN A 262 -6.44 -17.11 -10.19
C GLN A 262 -7.57 -16.67 -9.25
N LEU A 263 -8.69 -17.39 -9.25
CA LEU A 263 -9.82 -17.15 -8.34
C LEU A 263 -10.04 -18.34 -7.39
N GLY A 264 -8.99 -19.14 -7.11
CA GLY A 264 -8.99 -20.22 -6.15
C GLY A 264 -9.83 -21.45 -6.52
N SER A 265 -10.22 -21.61 -7.80
CA SER A 265 -10.92 -22.82 -8.32
C SER A 265 -12.11 -23.28 -7.45
N TRP A 266 -12.97 -22.36 -7.03
CA TRP A 266 -14.13 -22.57 -6.16
C TRP A 266 -13.79 -22.97 -4.71
N SER A 267 -12.53 -22.88 -4.29
CA SER A 267 -12.19 -23.11 -2.89
C SER A 267 -12.44 -21.85 -2.07
N ALA A 268 -13.24 -21.96 -1.01
CA ALA A 268 -13.43 -20.86 -0.08
C ALA A 268 -12.11 -20.49 0.64
N GLU A 269 -11.23 -21.45 0.86
CA GLU A 269 -9.92 -21.22 1.51
C GLU A 269 -8.99 -20.42 0.63
N SER A 270 -9.03 -20.64 -0.70
CA SER A 270 -8.22 -19.96 -1.70
C SER A 270 -8.92 -18.75 -2.34
N ALA A 271 -10.05 -18.32 -1.80
CA ALA A 271 -10.79 -17.16 -2.30
C ALA A 271 -10.02 -15.86 -2.02
N ILE A 272 -10.03 -14.93 -2.99
CA ILE A 272 -9.31 -13.66 -2.92
C ILE A 272 -10.11 -12.64 -2.11
N ALA A 273 -9.47 -12.01 -1.13
CA ALA A 273 -10.10 -11.00 -0.29
C ALA A 273 -10.39 -9.71 -1.06
N LEU A 274 -11.51 -9.08 -0.76
CA LEU A 274 -11.81 -7.72 -1.19
C LEU A 274 -11.49 -6.73 -0.05
N SER A 275 -11.07 -5.54 -0.42
CA SER A 275 -10.79 -4.43 0.49
C SER A 275 -12.05 -3.65 0.81
N SER A 276 -12.26 -3.34 2.08
CA SER A 276 -13.32 -2.43 2.56
C SER A 276 -12.87 -0.97 2.67
N SER A 277 -11.71 -0.61 2.12
CA SER A 277 -11.14 0.75 2.27
C SER A 277 -12.06 1.87 1.75
N GLN A 278 -12.99 1.54 0.84
CA GLN A 278 -13.98 2.47 0.29
C GLN A 278 -15.39 2.24 0.85
N TYR A 279 -15.52 1.37 1.85
CA TYR A 279 -16.81 1.06 2.47
C TYR A 279 -17.32 2.21 3.31
N THR A 280 -18.59 2.57 3.11
CA THR A 280 -19.34 3.46 4.01
C THR A 280 -20.72 2.87 4.25
N SER A 281 -21.43 3.33 5.28
CA SER A 281 -22.80 2.87 5.54
C SER A 281 -23.79 3.19 4.41
N THR A 282 -23.50 4.23 3.62
CA THR A 282 -24.31 4.65 2.46
C THR A 282 -23.79 4.10 1.14
N ASN A 283 -22.55 3.62 1.11
CA ASN A 283 -21.93 2.98 -0.05
C ASN A 283 -21.10 1.78 0.45
N PRO A 284 -21.72 0.62 0.66
CA PRO A 284 -21.07 -0.57 1.25
C PRO A 284 -20.20 -1.29 0.20
N LEU A 285 -19.20 -0.58 -0.33
CA LEU A 285 -18.37 -1.01 -1.44
C LEU A 285 -17.14 -1.79 -0.97
N TRP A 286 -16.98 -2.99 -1.53
CA TRP A 286 -15.82 -3.86 -1.42
C TRP A 286 -15.12 -3.97 -2.78
N THR A 287 -13.79 -3.90 -2.84
CA THR A 287 -13.05 -3.88 -4.10
C THR A 287 -11.79 -4.74 -4.04
N THR A 288 -11.44 -5.34 -5.18
CA THR A 288 -10.12 -5.94 -5.41
C THR A 288 -9.77 -5.86 -6.90
N THR A 289 -8.48 -5.86 -7.23
CA THR A 289 -8.01 -5.93 -8.62
C THR A 289 -7.14 -7.18 -8.78
N ILE A 290 -7.45 -8.00 -9.76
CA ILE A 290 -6.79 -9.29 -10.01
C ILE A 290 -6.28 -9.31 -11.44
N ASN A 291 -5.03 -9.71 -11.64
CA ASN A 291 -4.47 -9.90 -12.96
C ASN A 291 -4.95 -11.24 -13.55
N LEU A 292 -5.73 -11.17 -14.61
CA LEU A 292 -6.35 -12.33 -15.25
C LEU A 292 -5.86 -12.51 -16.69
N PRO A 293 -5.70 -13.75 -17.18
CA PRO A 293 -5.26 -13.99 -18.56
C PRO A 293 -6.23 -13.38 -19.56
N ALA A 294 -5.70 -12.58 -20.51
CA ALA A 294 -6.49 -11.91 -21.52
C ALA A 294 -7.35 -12.89 -22.34
N GLY A 295 -8.60 -12.51 -22.62
CA GLY A 295 -9.54 -13.33 -23.39
C GLY A 295 -10.13 -14.53 -22.64
N THR A 296 -9.76 -14.76 -21.38
CA THR A 296 -10.28 -15.89 -20.60
C THR A 296 -11.72 -15.63 -20.15
N THR A 297 -12.62 -16.59 -20.38
CA THR A 297 -13.98 -16.58 -19.83
C THR A 297 -14.04 -17.46 -18.58
N PHE A 298 -14.58 -16.94 -17.50
CA PHE A 298 -14.70 -17.65 -16.22
C PHE A 298 -16.04 -17.39 -15.55
N LYS A 299 -16.39 -18.25 -14.58
CA LYS A 299 -17.51 -18.07 -13.67
C LYS A 299 -17.00 -17.74 -12.29
N TYR A 300 -17.74 -16.92 -11.52
CA TYR A 300 -17.35 -16.50 -10.19
C TYR A 300 -18.55 -16.24 -9.29
N LYS A 301 -18.31 -16.16 -7.98
CA LYS A 301 -19.21 -15.71 -6.93
C LYS A 301 -18.43 -14.96 -5.87
N TYR A 302 -19.13 -14.10 -5.15
CA TYR A 302 -18.64 -13.58 -3.89
C TYR A 302 -19.06 -14.47 -2.73
N ILE A 303 -18.25 -14.45 -1.67
CA ILE A 303 -18.53 -15.14 -0.41
C ILE A 303 -18.24 -14.22 0.77
N LYS A 304 -19.04 -14.32 1.82
CA LYS A 304 -18.78 -13.71 3.12
C LYS A 304 -18.07 -14.71 4.01
N LYS A 305 -17.00 -14.31 4.67
CA LYS A 305 -16.39 -15.09 5.74
C LYS A 305 -16.45 -14.30 7.04
N SER A 306 -16.96 -14.93 8.10
CA SER A 306 -16.95 -14.34 9.44
C SER A 306 -15.68 -14.71 10.21
N ASN A 307 -15.33 -13.93 11.23
CA ASN A 307 -14.24 -14.26 12.16
C ASN A 307 -14.47 -15.59 12.91
N ALA A 308 -15.71 -16.08 12.96
CA ALA A 308 -16.05 -17.39 13.51
C ALA A 308 -15.85 -18.56 12.52
N GLY A 309 -15.35 -18.28 11.31
CA GLY A 309 -15.10 -19.28 10.28
C GLY A 309 -16.33 -19.66 9.44
N THR A 310 -17.48 -19.00 9.63
CA THR A 310 -18.67 -19.25 8.79
C THR A 310 -18.47 -18.68 7.40
N VAL A 311 -18.77 -19.48 6.37
CA VAL A 311 -18.73 -19.08 4.96
C VAL A 311 -20.15 -19.03 4.40
N THR A 312 -20.55 -17.89 3.88
CA THR A 312 -21.84 -17.70 3.20
C THR A 312 -21.57 -17.38 1.73
N TRP A 313 -22.18 -18.12 0.84
CA TRP A 313 -22.06 -17.96 -0.60
C TRP A 313 -23.21 -17.11 -1.15
N GLU A 314 -22.96 -16.34 -2.20
CA GLU A 314 -24.03 -15.77 -3.02
C GLU A 314 -24.98 -16.83 -3.56
N SER A 315 -26.23 -16.44 -3.84
CA SER A 315 -27.19 -17.32 -4.47
C SER A 315 -26.84 -17.65 -5.93
N ASP A 316 -27.47 -18.65 -6.49
CA ASP A 316 -27.38 -18.98 -7.91
C ASP A 316 -28.18 -17.98 -8.78
N PRO A 317 -27.74 -17.78 -10.02
CA PRO A 317 -26.68 -18.47 -10.76
C PRO A 317 -25.28 -17.89 -10.52
N ASN A 318 -24.24 -18.67 -10.85
CA ASN A 318 -22.88 -18.15 -10.91
C ASN A 318 -22.78 -16.99 -11.91
N ARG A 319 -22.07 -15.93 -11.53
CA ARG A 319 -21.70 -14.83 -12.42
C ARG A 319 -20.73 -15.32 -13.50
N SER A 320 -20.64 -14.60 -14.62
CA SER A 320 -19.73 -14.93 -15.72
C SER A 320 -19.10 -13.66 -16.28
N TYR A 321 -17.83 -13.73 -16.60
CA TYR A 321 -17.09 -12.63 -17.21
C TYR A 321 -16.06 -13.13 -18.22
N THR A 322 -15.82 -12.32 -19.25
CA THR A 322 -14.73 -12.56 -20.21
C THR A 322 -13.75 -11.41 -20.10
N VAL A 323 -12.50 -11.74 -19.76
CA VAL A 323 -11.41 -10.77 -19.66
C VAL A 323 -11.19 -10.11 -21.03
N PRO A 324 -11.14 -8.78 -21.12
CA PRO A 324 -10.89 -8.12 -22.38
C PRO A 324 -9.53 -8.54 -22.95
N THR A 325 -9.44 -8.46 -24.28
CA THR A 325 -8.16 -8.55 -25.00
C THR A 325 -7.75 -7.15 -25.41
N GLY A 326 -6.47 -6.85 -25.38
CA GLY A 326 -5.97 -5.53 -25.76
C GLY A 326 -4.47 -5.39 -25.63
N CYS A 327 -4.03 -4.14 -25.69
CA CYS A 327 -2.64 -3.77 -25.55
C CYS A 327 -2.29 -3.60 -24.04
N SER A 328 -1.01 -3.40 -23.75
CA SER A 328 -0.55 -2.92 -22.45
C SER A 328 -1.37 -1.68 -22.02
N GLY A 329 -1.87 -1.69 -20.77
CA GLY A 329 -2.76 -0.66 -20.25
C GLY A 329 -4.27 -0.94 -20.40
N THR A 330 -4.67 -2.02 -21.08
CA THR A 330 -6.07 -2.49 -21.07
C THR A 330 -6.45 -2.93 -19.66
N THR A 331 -7.61 -2.51 -19.17
CA THR A 331 -8.16 -2.88 -17.86
C THR A 331 -9.58 -3.41 -18.01
N GLY A 332 -10.03 -4.23 -17.07
CA GLY A 332 -11.43 -4.64 -16.91
C GLY A 332 -12.00 -4.10 -15.61
N THR A 333 -13.31 -3.86 -15.56
CA THR A 333 -14.01 -3.49 -14.33
C THR A 333 -15.37 -4.16 -14.30
N LEU A 334 -15.72 -4.78 -13.18
CA LEU A 334 -17.04 -5.29 -12.87
C LEU A 334 -17.60 -4.53 -11.68
N SER A 335 -18.91 -4.30 -11.71
CA SER A 335 -19.63 -3.67 -10.60
C SER A 335 -20.86 -4.50 -10.32
N ASP A 336 -20.85 -5.15 -9.19
CA ASP A 336 -21.80 -6.14 -8.78
C ASP A 336 -22.51 -5.71 -7.48
N THR A 337 -23.61 -6.37 -7.18
CA THR A 337 -24.34 -6.25 -5.92
C THR A 337 -24.66 -7.67 -5.43
N TRP A 338 -24.55 -7.91 -4.14
CA TRP A 338 -24.76 -9.21 -3.52
C TRP A 338 -26.11 -9.86 -3.92
N GLN A 339 -26.06 -11.10 -4.37
CA GLN A 339 -27.23 -11.91 -4.78
C GLN A 339 -27.78 -12.75 -3.63
#